data_822aa641104ff066df77ccd854bec184
#
_entry.id   822aa641104ff066df77ccd854bec184
#
_cell.length_a   1.000
_cell.length_b   1.000
_cell.length_c   1.000
_cell.angle_alpha   90.00
_cell.angle_beta   90.00
_cell.angle_gamma   90.00
#
_symmetry.space_group_name_H-M   'P 1'
#
loop_
_entity.id
_entity.type
_entity.pdbx_description
1 polymer ?
#
loop_
_entity_poly.entity_id
_entity_poly.type
_entity_poly.pdbx_seq_one_letter_code
_entity_poly.pdbx_strand_id
1 'polypeptide(L)'
;MEKKTIHGLNPNNKVISDQEIKSILQNYGINNDIKNYDLFRQAFVHYSYSLEDTEHIPQNEDPNYSKDIVPFREKSNERLEFIGDSLLGAVITFYLTTRYPTMREGWMTTTKGKLVCGKTLCKIARKMNFNNHILISD
;
A
#
# COMPACT_ATOMS: atom_id res chain seq x y z
N MET A 1 11.98 -22.51 0.93
CA MET A 1 10.92 -21.54 0.64
C MET A 1 9.61 -22.18 1.06
N GLU A 2 8.91 -21.60 2.00
CA GLU A 2 7.57 -22.06 2.36
C GLU A 2 6.64 -21.77 1.20
N LYS A 3 5.86 -22.77 0.77
CA LYS A 3 4.87 -22.59 -0.29
C LYS A 3 3.76 -21.68 0.26
N LYS A 4 3.47 -20.61 -0.46
CA LYS A 4 2.35 -19.72 -0.14
C LYS A 4 1.04 -20.49 -0.24
N THR A 5 0.27 -20.52 0.82
CA THR A 5 -1.11 -21.02 0.77
C THR A 5 -1.98 -19.91 0.19
N ILE A 6 -2.63 -20.19 -0.94
CA ILE A 6 -3.60 -19.26 -1.52
C ILE A 6 -4.87 -19.38 -0.68
N HIS A 7 -5.18 -18.32 0.06
CA HIS A 7 -6.46 -18.18 0.74
C HIS A 7 -7.54 -17.76 -0.28
N GLY A 8 -8.80 -17.84 0.10
CA GLY A 8 -9.93 -17.58 -0.77
C GLY A 8 -10.00 -16.14 -1.32
N LEU A 9 -10.79 -15.97 -2.37
CA LEU A 9 -11.15 -14.66 -2.89
C LEU A 9 -11.99 -13.91 -1.86
N ASN A 10 -11.67 -12.64 -1.61
CA ASN A 10 -12.40 -11.80 -0.67
C ASN A 10 -13.44 -10.95 -1.39
N PRO A 11 -14.74 -11.17 -1.16
CA PRO A 11 -15.82 -10.43 -1.82
C PRO A 11 -15.87 -8.94 -1.40
N ASN A 12 -15.20 -8.56 -0.32
CA ASN A 12 -15.15 -7.18 0.15
C ASN A 12 -14.07 -6.35 -0.55
N ASN A 13 -13.20 -6.98 -1.33
CA ASN A 13 -12.14 -6.29 -2.04
C ASN A 13 -12.70 -5.35 -3.11
N LYS A 14 -12.20 -4.12 -3.13
CA LYS A 14 -12.55 -3.10 -4.12
C LYS A 14 -11.30 -2.45 -4.69
N VAL A 15 -11.15 -2.53 -6.01
CA VAL A 15 -10.05 -1.85 -6.70
C VAL A 15 -10.26 -0.35 -6.65
N ILE A 16 -9.23 0.38 -6.24
CA ILE A 16 -9.24 1.85 -6.25
C ILE A 16 -9.31 2.37 -7.70
N SER A 17 -10.25 3.29 -7.95
CA SER A 17 -10.43 3.93 -9.26
C SER A 17 -9.45 5.08 -9.47
N ASP A 18 -9.22 5.49 -10.73
CA ASP A 18 -8.42 6.66 -11.07
C ASP A 18 -8.93 7.93 -10.41
N GLN A 19 -10.24 8.07 -10.31
CA GLN A 19 -10.86 9.24 -9.71
C GLN A 19 -10.65 9.29 -8.19
N GLU A 20 -10.72 8.14 -7.51
CA GLU A 20 -10.42 8.03 -6.09
C GLU A 20 -8.94 8.36 -5.81
N ILE A 21 -8.01 7.84 -6.64
CA ILE A 21 -6.58 8.17 -6.55
C ILE A 21 -6.36 9.68 -6.69
N LYS A 22 -6.93 10.30 -7.75
CA LYS A 22 -6.84 11.74 -7.98
C LYS A 22 -7.39 12.53 -6.79
N SER A 23 -8.57 12.17 -6.32
CA SER A 23 -9.23 12.86 -5.20
C SER A 23 -8.38 12.80 -3.93
N ILE A 24 -7.82 11.63 -3.61
CA ILE A 24 -6.94 11.48 -2.45
C ILE A 24 -5.72 12.40 -2.58
N LEU A 25 -5.03 12.40 -3.72
CA LEU A 25 -3.84 13.22 -3.92
C LEU A 25 -4.16 14.72 -3.86
N GLN A 26 -5.27 15.14 -4.48
CA GLN A 26 -5.73 16.54 -4.46
C GLN A 26 -6.05 17.04 -3.06
N ASN A 27 -6.64 16.20 -2.20
CA ASN A 27 -6.92 16.52 -0.81
C ASN A 27 -5.65 16.85 0.00
N TYR A 28 -4.49 16.38 -0.47
CA TYR A 28 -3.18 16.66 0.12
C TYR A 28 -2.33 17.62 -0.71
N GLY A 29 -2.94 18.37 -1.63
CA GLY A 29 -2.29 19.41 -2.41
C GLY A 29 -1.45 18.90 -3.59
N ILE A 30 -1.58 17.64 -3.98
CA ILE A 30 -0.87 17.06 -5.13
C ILE A 30 -1.79 17.11 -6.35
N ASN A 31 -1.52 18.05 -7.26
CA ASN A 31 -2.33 18.32 -8.45
C ASN A 31 -1.63 17.93 -9.77
N ASN A 32 -0.52 17.21 -9.66
CA ASN A 32 0.27 16.81 -10.82
C ASN A 32 -0.45 15.70 -11.62
N ASP A 33 -0.20 15.64 -12.91
CA ASP A 33 -0.70 14.56 -13.76
C ASP A 33 -0.08 13.21 -13.35
N ILE A 34 -0.94 12.23 -13.16
CA ILE A 34 -0.53 10.88 -12.84
C ILE A 34 -0.21 10.14 -14.13
N LYS A 35 1.05 9.75 -14.28
CA LYS A 35 1.52 9.03 -15.48
C LYS A 35 1.18 7.55 -15.48
N ASN A 36 1.05 6.94 -14.31
CA ASN A 36 0.84 5.50 -14.19
C ASN A 36 -0.05 5.18 -12.98
N TYR A 37 -1.33 4.97 -13.21
CA TYR A 37 -2.30 4.57 -12.19
C TYR A 37 -2.12 3.14 -11.70
N ASP A 38 -1.54 2.25 -12.51
CA ASP A 38 -1.38 0.85 -12.14
C ASP A 38 -0.38 0.67 -11.00
N LEU A 39 0.64 1.54 -10.89
CA LEU A 39 1.52 1.55 -9.73
C LEU A 39 0.77 1.91 -8.43
N PHE A 40 -0.18 2.86 -8.51
CA PHE A 40 -1.02 3.17 -7.36
C PHE A 40 -1.91 1.97 -7.00
N ARG A 41 -2.54 1.32 -7.98
CA ARG A 41 -3.34 0.11 -7.72
C ARG A 41 -2.51 -1.00 -7.11
N GLN A 42 -1.30 -1.25 -7.63
CA GLN A 42 -0.38 -2.24 -7.10
C GLN A 42 0.00 -1.96 -5.64
N ALA A 43 0.13 -0.69 -5.24
CA ALA A 43 0.44 -0.32 -3.86
C ALA A 43 -0.62 -0.80 -2.85
N PHE A 44 -1.85 -1.06 -3.30
CA PHE A 44 -2.94 -1.59 -2.48
C PHE A 44 -3.08 -3.12 -2.51
N VAL A 45 -2.19 -3.85 -3.18
CA VAL A 45 -2.25 -5.31 -3.27
C VAL A 45 -1.39 -5.93 -2.17
N HIS A 46 -2.04 -6.47 -1.13
CA HIS A 46 -1.34 -7.23 -0.11
C HIS A 46 -0.79 -8.53 -0.70
N TYR A 47 0.35 -9.00 -0.19
CA TYR A 47 1.00 -10.23 -0.65
C TYR A 47 0.05 -11.44 -0.74
N SER A 48 -0.86 -11.60 0.24
CA SER A 48 -1.83 -12.70 0.24
C SER A 48 -2.78 -12.69 -0.98
N TYR A 49 -2.94 -11.54 -1.64
CA TYR A 49 -3.83 -11.36 -2.80
C TYR A 49 -3.08 -11.28 -4.13
N SER A 50 -1.83 -11.70 -4.17
CA SER A 50 -0.99 -11.76 -5.37
C SER A 50 -0.67 -13.20 -5.76
N LEU A 51 -0.38 -13.40 -7.04
CA LEU A 51 0.06 -14.67 -7.61
C LEU A 51 1.59 -14.82 -7.59
N GLU A 52 2.33 -13.87 -7.01
CA GLU A 52 3.77 -13.97 -6.82
C GLU A 52 4.08 -15.25 -6.03
N ASP A 53 5.06 -16.01 -6.47
CA ASP A 53 5.49 -17.28 -5.88
C ASP A 53 4.45 -18.43 -5.88
N THR A 54 3.41 -18.34 -6.70
CA THR A 54 2.48 -19.44 -6.90
C THR A 54 2.81 -20.23 -8.16
N GLU A 55 2.98 -21.53 -8.03
CA GLU A 55 3.16 -22.44 -9.19
C GLU A 55 1.81 -22.70 -9.93
N HIS A 56 0.70 -22.33 -9.32
CA HIS A 56 -0.64 -22.59 -9.84
C HIS A 56 -1.45 -21.31 -9.80
N ILE A 57 -1.84 -20.82 -10.96
CA ILE A 57 -2.91 -19.82 -11.05
C ILE A 57 -4.20 -20.54 -10.65
N PRO A 58 -4.93 -20.09 -9.64
CA PRO A 58 -6.23 -20.66 -9.33
C PRO A 58 -7.09 -20.52 -10.58
N GLN A 59 -7.41 -21.64 -11.24
CA GLN A 59 -8.37 -21.60 -12.32
C GLN A 59 -9.71 -21.26 -11.68
N ASN A 60 -10.45 -20.34 -12.28
CA ASN A 60 -11.77 -19.88 -11.83
C ASN A 60 -12.83 -20.98 -12.10
N GLU A 61 -12.53 -22.21 -11.67
CA GLU A 61 -13.43 -23.38 -11.86
C GLU A 61 -14.44 -23.54 -10.72
N ASP A 62 -14.40 -22.64 -9.72
CA ASP A 62 -15.45 -22.64 -8.70
C ASP A 62 -16.76 -22.15 -9.34
N PRO A 63 -17.80 -23.03 -9.44
CA PRO A 63 -19.11 -22.66 -10.01
C PRO A 63 -19.80 -21.54 -9.21
N ASN A 64 -19.33 -21.22 -7.99
CA ASN A 64 -19.81 -20.12 -7.18
C ASN A 64 -19.02 -18.82 -7.39
N TYR A 65 -18.07 -18.79 -8.34
CA TYR A 65 -17.32 -17.59 -8.66
C TYR A 65 -18.23 -16.51 -9.20
N SER A 66 -18.50 -15.51 -8.40
CA SER A 66 -19.20 -14.31 -8.87
C SER A 66 -18.26 -13.47 -9.72
N LYS A 67 -18.72 -13.06 -10.91
CA LYS A 67 -17.97 -12.16 -11.81
C LYS A 67 -17.68 -10.79 -11.18
N ASP A 68 -18.34 -10.48 -10.06
CA ASP A 68 -18.19 -9.22 -9.34
C ASP A 68 -17.01 -9.24 -8.35
N ILE A 69 -16.42 -10.42 -8.08
CA ILE A 69 -15.27 -10.53 -7.17
C ILE A 69 -13.98 -10.13 -7.90
N VAL A 70 -13.21 -9.26 -7.27
CA VAL A 70 -11.90 -8.83 -7.80
C VAL A 70 -10.95 -10.05 -7.89
N PRO A 71 -10.39 -10.36 -9.07
CA PRO A 71 -9.46 -11.48 -9.20
C PRO A 71 -8.13 -11.21 -8.49
N PHE A 72 -7.38 -12.28 -8.18
CA PHE A 72 -5.99 -12.18 -7.72
C PHE A 72 -5.15 -11.33 -8.67
N ARG A 73 -4.15 -10.64 -8.11
CA ARG A 73 -3.24 -9.78 -8.87
C ARG A 73 -1.93 -10.50 -9.15
N GLU A 74 -1.28 -10.15 -10.26
CA GLU A 74 0.01 -10.72 -10.63
C GLU A 74 1.11 -10.33 -9.64
N LYS A 75 1.07 -9.09 -9.14
CA LYS A 75 2.11 -8.50 -8.28
C LYS A 75 1.54 -7.93 -7.01
N SER A 76 2.26 -8.13 -5.93
CA SER A 76 2.01 -7.51 -4.62
C SER A 76 2.61 -6.10 -4.52
N ASN A 77 2.37 -5.45 -3.38
CA ASN A 77 2.96 -4.15 -3.05
C ASN A 77 4.36 -4.24 -2.41
N GLU A 78 4.90 -5.42 -2.10
CA GLU A 78 6.12 -5.57 -1.29
C GLU A 78 7.32 -4.79 -1.83
N ARG A 79 7.56 -4.81 -3.14
CA ARG A 79 8.66 -4.04 -3.75
C ARG A 79 8.42 -2.53 -3.67
N LEU A 80 7.18 -2.09 -3.82
CA LEU A 80 6.80 -0.67 -3.67
C LEU A 80 6.90 -0.23 -2.22
N GLU A 81 6.51 -1.08 -1.27
CA GLU A 81 6.68 -0.86 0.16
C GLU A 81 8.14 -0.68 0.54
N PHE A 82 9.03 -1.57 0.08
CA PHE A 82 10.46 -1.48 0.35
C PHE A 82 11.07 -0.14 -0.10
N ILE A 83 10.74 0.31 -1.32
CA ILE A 83 11.19 1.60 -1.84
C ILE A 83 10.51 2.74 -1.08
N GLY A 84 9.22 2.64 -0.85
CA GLY A 84 8.42 3.66 -0.17
C GLY A 84 8.88 3.92 1.25
N ASP A 85 9.22 2.89 2.00
CA ASP A 85 9.77 3.01 3.36
C ASP A 85 11.10 3.79 3.37
N SER A 86 11.98 3.46 2.45
CA SER A 86 13.27 4.14 2.29
C SER A 86 13.09 5.63 1.95
N LEU A 87 12.20 5.95 1.01
CA LEU A 87 11.90 7.33 0.61
C LEU A 87 11.23 8.11 1.73
N LEU A 88 10.25 7.52 2.40
CA LEU A 88 9.57 8.14 3.54
C LEU A 88 10.57 8.45 4.65
N GLY A 89 11.45 7.50 4.96
CA GLY A 89 12.53 7.69 5.93
C GLY A 89 13.46 8.86 5.58
N ALA A 90 13.83 9.00 4.30
CA ALA A 90 14.67 10.10 3.82
C ALA A 90 13.95 11.45 3.92
N VAL A 91 12.70 11.53 3.47
CA VAL A 91 11.89 12.76 3.51
C VAL A 91 11.69 13.25 4.94
N ILE A 92 11.36 12.35 5.87
CA ILE A 92 11.18 12.71 7.29
C ILE A 92 12.52 13.16 7.90
N THR A 93 13.63 12.52 7.56
CA THR A 93 14.95 12.96 8.02
C THR A 93 15.26 14.38 7.54
N PHE A 94 15.06 14.64 6.26
CA PHE A 94 15.27 15.97 5.69
C PHE A 94 14.36 17.02 6.33
N TYR A 95 13.09 16.70 6.53
CA TYR A 95 12.13 17.59 7.21
C TYR A 95 12.59 17.92 8.63
N LEU A 96 12.97 16.93 9.43
CA LEU A 96 13.39 17.15 10.82
C LEU A 96 14.66 17.98 10.90
N THR A 97 15.66 17.71 10.08
CA THR A 97 16.93 18.45 10.07
C THR A 97 16.75 19.92 9.65
N THR A 98 15.88 20.16 8.67
CA THR A 98 15.59 21.52 8.20
C THR A 98 14.73 22.30 9.19
N ARG A 99 13.71 21.64 9.76
CA ARG A 99 12.73 22.31 10.62
C ARG A 99 13.23 22.54 12.05
N TYR A 100 14.15 21.69 12.51
CA TYR A 100 14.68 21.71 13.88
C TYR A 100 16.22 21.70 13.90
N PRO A 101 16.87 22.76 13.40
CA PRO A 101 18.33 22.78 13.18
C PRO A 101 19.15 22.72 14.47
N THR A 102 18.56 23.04 15.63
CA THR A 102 19.24 23.03 16.92
C THR A 102 19.12 21.71 17.68
N MET A 103 18.27 20.79 17.17
CA MET A 103 18.05 19.50 17.84
C MET A 103 19.20 18.52 17.55
N ARG A 104 19.55 17.74 18.58
CA ARG A 104 20.60 16.73 18.47
C ARG A 104 20.10 15.47 17.77
N GLU A 105 21.03 14.69 17.23
CA GLU A 105 20.77 13.45 16.47
C GLU A 105 19.84 12.48 17.24
N GLY A 106 20.09 12.23 18.52
CA GLY A 106 19.27 11.31 19.33
C GLY A 106 17.79 11.71 19.41
N TRP A 107 17.50 13.02 19.49
CA TRP A 107 16.13 13.52 19.43
C TRP A 107 15.49 13.28 18.04
N MET A 108 16.27 13.55 16.97
CA MET A 108 15.79 13.36 15.59
C MET A 108 15.50 11.88 15.30
N THR A 109 16.38 10.98 15.70
CA THR A 109 16.21 9.53 15.55
C THR A 109 14.96 9.03 16.27
N THR A 110 14.79 9.45 17.54
CA THR A 110 13.61 9.08 18.32
C THR A 110 12.32 9.62 17.71
N THR A 111 12.33 10.87 17.26
CA THR A 111 11.16 11.53 16.64
C THR A 111 10.82 10.88 15.29
N LYS A 112 11.82 10.64 14.44
CA LYS A 112 11.64 9.91 13.18
C LYS A 112 11.01 8.54 13.44
N GLY A 113 11.53 7.76 14.38
CA GLY A 113 10.98 6.44 14.70
C GLY A 113 9.50 6.48 15.10
N LYS A 114 9.06 7.52 15.83
CA LYS A 114 7.64 7.73 16.16
C LYS A 114 6.77 8.10 14.95
N LEU A 115 7.33 8.85 14.00
CA LEU A 115 6.60 9.30 12.81
C LEU A 115 6.41 8.18 11.79
N VAL A 116 7.44 7.32 11.61
CA VAL A 116 7.40 6.24 10.61
C VAL A 116 7.01 4.87 11.18
N CYS A 117 6.63 4.79 12.45
CA CYS A 117 6.19 3.51 13.01
C CYS A 117 4.81 3.08 12.46
N GLY A 118 4.60 1.76 12.38
CA GLY A 118 3.36 1.19 11.85
C GLY A 118 2.08 1.74 12.50
N LYS A 119 2.11 2.05 13.82
CA LYS A 119 0.97 2.65 14.52
C LYS A 119 0.60 4.04 13.96
N THR A 120 1.61 4.87 13.64
CA THR A 120 1.38 6.20 13.07
C THR A 120 0.93 6.08 11.62
N LEU A 121 1.60 5.24 10.82
CA LEU A 121 1.25 5.03 9.42
C LEU A 121 -0.15 4.44 9.27
N CYS A 122 -0.55 3.50 10.13
CA CYS A 122 -1.91 2.96 10.15
C CYS A 122 -2.98 4.05 10.41
N LYS A 123 -2.71 4.98 11.33
CA LYS A 123 -3.64 6.12 11.58
C LYS A 123 -3.76 7.02 10.35
N ILE A 124 -2.65 7.29 9.67
CA ILE A 124 -2.62 8.10 8.45
C ILE A 124 -3.39 7.40 7.35
N ALA A 125 -3.12 6.12 7.11
CA ALA A 125 -3.77 5.31 6.09
C ALA A 125 -5.30 5.28 6.28
N ARG A 126 -5.77 5.12 7.52
CA ARG A 126 -7.21 5.19 7.85
C ARG A 126 -7.80 6.58 7.58
N LYS A 127 -7.07 7.66 7.93
CA LYS A 127 -7.51 9.03 7.65
C LYS A 127 -7.59 9.31 6.14
N MET A 128 -6.76 8.65 5.35
CA MET A 128 -6.76 8.71 3.89
C MET A 128 -7.74 7.71 3.25
N ASN A 129 -8.48 6.94 4.04
CA ASN A 129 -9.41 5.87 3.61
C ASN A 129 -8.74 4.74 2.81
N PHE A 130 -7.44 4.54 2.96
CA PHE A 130 -6.69 3.48 2.25
C PHE A 130 -7.19 2.07 2.59
N ASN A 131 -7.66 1.87 3.83
CA ASN A 131 -8.22 0.60 4.29
C ASN A 131 -9.39 0.09 3.43
N ASN A 132 -10.10 0.97 2.72
CA ASN A 132 -11.24 0.61 1.87
C ASN A 132 -10.81 0.03 0.51
N HIS A 133 -9.52 0.09 0.19
CA HIS A 133 -9.00 -0.27 -1.13
C HIS A 133 -7.91 -1.35 -1.08
N ILE A 134 -7.54 -1.82 0.12
CA ILE A 134 -6.54 -2.89 0.27
C ILE A 134 -7.14 -4.19 -0.23
N LEU A 135 -6.50 -4.79 -1.23
CA LEU A 135 -6.83 -6.12 -1.72
C LEU A 135 -6.10 -7.15 -0.85
N ILE A 136 -6.85 -7.94 -0.11
CA ILE A 136 -6.35 -8.95 0.84
C ILE A 136 -7.21 -10.20 0.74
N SER A 137 -6.62 -11.39 0.94
CA SER A 137 -7.38 -12.64 1.00
C SER A 137 -8.20 -12.73 2.29
N ASP A 138 -9.26 -13.53 2.22
CA ASP A 138 -10.06 -13.91 3.39
C ASP A 138 -9.26 -14.74 4.38
#